data_83f78acb05bc823e85861126e978dba8
#
_entry.id   83f78acb05bc823e85861126e978dba8
#
_cell.length_a   1.000
_cell.length_b   1.000
_cell.length_c   1.000
_cell.angle_alpha   90.00
_cell.angle_beta   90.00
_cell.angle_gamma   90.00
#
_symmetry.space_group_name_H-M   'P 1'
#
loop_
_entity.id
_entity.type
_entity.pdbx_description
1 polymer ?
#
loop_
_entity_poly.entity_id
_entity_poly.type
_entity_poly.pdbx_seq_one_letter_code
_entity_poly.pdbx_strand_id
1 'polypeptide(L)'
;MFDWLSVRSPALAAQAAWHDGSYDEPSLFHLVYRPDGPFAISCGAGLLAEHVRHFRFSPPVILRMGQMTDERGQALFTESFLNYLQRLRLRADVWAAPEGMLLLPGEPLAVLRGPFAQILLMESALHWLLWHPTQWATRAAQVRWEKHAWAEEDTPPAPITTFDPDGWKTRAEYIGGVANGENGSQLRPTGEGEGLLAVWRAGTGASVKHKPLVQIRRVYKGNHALGDIWLTQEQEEQASVSKTSAGIVDVRTHRHRTLKFTRFQNLYQPLLAKGHPVLANTRPGYLRQRTLKQLEAFHFAPLDGYPHGWWG
;
A
#
# COMPACT_ATOMS: atom_id res chain seq x y z
N MET A 1 -13.24 1.89 -16.93
CA MET A 1 -13.01 3.08 -16.05
C MET A 1 -13.37 2.64 -14.64
N PHE A 2 -12.47 2.82 -13.67
CA PHE A 2 -12.71 2.44 -12.28
C PHE A 2 -13.94 3.17 -11.73
N ASP A 3 -14.86 2.42 -11.09
CA ASP A 3 -16.04 3.02 -10.49
C ASP A 3 -15.71 3.52 -9.08
N TRP A 4 -15.36 4.80 -8.97
CA TRP A 4 -15.10 5.50 -7.71
C TRP A 4 -16.26 5.42 -6.72
N LEU A 5 -17.44 5.04 -7.21
CA LEU A 5 -18.68 4.95 -6.43
C LEU A 5 -18.99 3.53 -5.97
N SER A 6 -18.14 2.56 -6.29
CA SER A 6 -18.30 1.19 -5.78
C SER A 6 -18.32 1.13 -4.25
N VAL A 7 -17.68 2.10 -3.60
CA VAL A 7 -17.71 2.29 -2.15
C VAL A 7 -18.20 3.72 -1.85
N ARG A 8 -19.42 3.88 -1.36
CA ARG A 8 -20.02 5.19 -1.06
C ARG A 8 -19.40 5.87 0.17
N SER A 9 -18.95 5.07 1.14
CA SER A 9 -18.44 5.53 2.43
C SER A 9 -17.32 6.57 2.34
N PRO A 10 -16.24 6.40 1.54
CA PRO A 10 -15.18 7.39 1.42
C PRO A 10 -15.65 8.73 0.86
N ALA A 11 -16.58 8.72 -0.10
CA ALA A 11 -17.11 9.96 -0.68
C ALA A 11 -18.00 10.73 0.33
N LEU A 12 -18.78 10.01 1.15
CA LEU A 12 -19.56 10.61 2.22
C LEU A 12 -18.67 11.17 3.34
N ALA A 13 -17.60 10.45 3.71
CA ALA A 13 -16.62 10.95 4.66
C ALA A 13 -15.90 12.20 4.14
N ALA A 14 -15.54 12.24 2.85
CA ALA A 14 -14.95 13.42 2.22
C ALA A 14 -15.94 14.59 2.16
N GLN A 15 -17.23 14.34 1.95
CA GLN A 15 -18.27 15.37 2.03
C GLN A 15 -18.42 15.92 3.46
N ALA A 16 -18.38 15.06 4.47
CA ALA A 16 -18.43 15.52 5.87
C ALA A 16 -17.24 16.44 6.18
N ALA A 17 -16.03 16.07 5.74
CA ALA A 17 -14.84 16.90 5.87
C ALA A 17 -14.96 18.23 5.08
N TRP A 18 -15.66 18.22 3.94
CA TRP A 18 -15.97 19.43 3.19
C TRP A 18 -16.88 20.38 3.99
N HIS A 19 -17.91 19.85 4.64
CA HIS A 19 -18.86 20.65 5.40
C HIS A 19 -18.29 21.20 6.71
N ASP A 20 -17.43 20.45 7.40
CA ASP A 20 -16.78 20.91 8.64
C ASP A 20 -15.54 21.77 8.41
N GLY A 21 -15.13 21.97 7.14
CA GLY A 21 -13.97 22.77 6.75
C GLY A 21 -12.62 22.07 6.85
N SER A 22 -12.56 20.80 7.30
CA SER A 22 -11.31 20.05 7.48
C SER A 22 -10.78 19.40 6.19
N TYR A 23 -11.48 19.57 5.07
CA TYR A 23 -11.20 18.89 3.79
C TYR A 23 -9.79 19.13 3.24
N ASP A 24 -9.17 20.25 3.53
CA ASP A 24 -7.83 20.65 3.04
C ASP A 24 -6.74 20.52 4.13
N GLU A 25 -7.09 20.01 5.31
CA GLU A 25 -6.12 19.79 6.38
C GLU A 25 -5.04 18.81 5.96
N PRO A 26 -3.76 19.13 6.21
CA PRO A 26 -2.66 18.20 5.94
C PRO A 26 -2.84 16.92 6.77
N SER A 27 -2.90 15.79 6.09
CA SER A 27 -3.11 14.48 6.71
C SER A 27 -2.11 13.47 6.20
N LEU A 28 -1.80 12.48 7.03
CA LEU A 28 -0.92 11.37 6.69
C LEU A 28 -1.66 10.06 6.98
N PHE A 29 -1.59 9.14 6.02
CA PHE A 29 -2.27 7.85 6.07
C PHE A 29 -1.32 6.71 5.78
N HIS A 30 -1.57 5.57 6.41
CA HIS A 30 -0.91 4.32 6.12
C HIS A 30 -1.93 3.32 5.57
N LEU A 31 -1.65 2.75 4.40
CA LEU A 31 -2.38 1.58 3.92
C LEU A 31 -1.64 0.34 4.40
N VAL A 32 -2.22 -0.39 5.33
CA VAL A 32 -1.65 -1.61 5.90
C VAL A 32 -2.40 -2.82 5.36
N TYR A 33 -1.64 -3.81 4.87
CA TYR A 33 -2.15 -5.14 4.56
C TYR A 33 -1.68 -6.12 5.64
N ARG A 34 -2.61 -6.88 6.21
CA ARG A 34 -2.30 -7.93 7.19
C ARG A 34 -2.38 -9.29 6.50
N PRO A 35 -1.26 -9.92 6.18
CA PRO A 35 -1.26 -11.26 5.61
C PRO A 35 -1.62 -12.31 6.68
N ASP A 36 -2.25 -13.40 6.25
CA ASP A 36 -2.48 -14.59 7.10
C ASP A 36 -1.20 -15.41 7.34
N GLY A 37 -0.06 -14.93 6.88
CA GLY A 37 1.23 -15.61 6.93
C GLY A 37 2.38 -14.68 7.29
N PRO A 38 3.64 -15.18 7.17
CA PRO A 38 4.82 -14.50 7.69
C PRO A 38 5.25 -13.27 6.90
N PHE A 39 4.68 -13.01 5.74
CA PHE A 39 5.03 -11.88 4.87
C PHE A 39 3.91 -11.51 3.92
N ALA A 40 4.01 -10.32 3.33
CA ALA A 40 3.24 -9.87 2.18
C ALA A 40 4.16 -9.58 0.99
N ILE A 41 3.65 -9.68 -0.24
CA ILE A 41 4.33 -9.25 -1.46
C ILE A 41 3.58 -8.06 -2.05
N SER A 42 4.19 -6.89 -1.98
CA SER A 42 3.60 -5.67 -2.53
C SER A 42 3.35 -5.79 -4.04
N CYS A 43 2.14 -5.44 -4.47
CA CYS A 43 1.75 -5.45 -5.87
C CYS A 43 0.71 -4.35 -6.16
N GLY A 44 0.63 -3.89 -7.43
CA GLY A 44 -0.38 -2.94 -7.88
C GLY A 44 0.06 -1.47 -7.95
N ALA A 45 1.28 -1.14 -7.54
CA ALA A 45 1.77 0.24 -7.60
C ALA A 45 1.74 0.83 -9.02
N GLY A 46 2.07 0.02 -10.03
CA GLY A 46 1.95 0.43 -11.43
C GLY A 46 0.52 0.70 -11.87
N LEU A 47 -0.44 -0.09 -11.38
CA LEU A 47 -1.88 0.11 -11.65
C LEU A 47 -2.38 1.41 -11.02
N LEU A 48 -1.98 1.69 -9.78
CA LEU A 48 -2.34 2.93 -9.11
C LEU A 48 -1.74 4.15 -9.82
N ALA A 49 -0.47 4.09 -10.21
CA ALA A 49 0.19 5.18 -10.94
C ALA A 49 -0.51 5.49 -12.26
N GLU A 50 -0.88 4.47 -13.03
CA GLU A 50 -1.62 4.64 -14.29
C GLU A 50 -3.03 5.20 -14.05
N HIS A 51 -3.70 4.71 -13.02
CA HIS A 51 -5.04 5.18 -12.67
C HIS A 51 -5.05 6.66 -12.28
N VAL A 52 -4.10 7.08 -11.44
CA VAL A 52 -4.00 8.47 -10.96
C VAL A 52 -3.66 9.44 -12.09
N ARG A 53 -2.95 9.01 -13.13
CA ARG A 53 -2.68 9.84 -14.30
C ARG A 53 -3.95 10.42 -14.93
N HIS A 54 -5.05 9.68 -14.81
CA HIS A 54 -6.37 10.03 -15.35
C HIS A 54 -7.41 10.36 -14.26
N PHE A 55 -6.93 10.60 -13.03
CA PHE A 55 -7.80 10.85 -11.90
C PHE A 55 -8.59 12.15 -12.06
N ARG A 56 -9.90 12.00 -12.21
CA ARG A 56 -10.87 13.11 -12.20
C ARG A 56 -12.28 12.60 -12.04
N PHE A 57 -13.12 13.38 -11.43
CA PHE A 57 -14.57 13.16 -11.43
C PHE A 57 -15.14 13.72 -12.74
N SER A 58 -15.40 12.85 -13.70
CA SER A 58 -15.97 13.25 -15.00
C SER A 58 -17.42 13.69 -14.86
N PRO A 59 -17.96 14.53 -15.79
CA PRO A 59 -19.34 14.96 -15.74
C PRO A 59 -20.39 13.84 -15.58
N PRO A 60 -20.25 12.67 -16.25
CA PRO A 60 -21.17 11.55 -16.02
C PRO A 60 -21.10 10.99 -14.58
N VAL A 61 -19.92 10.96 -13.96
CA VAL A 61 -19.76 10.51 -12.57
C VAL A 61 -20.44 11.51 -11.62
N ILE A 62 -20.21 12.81 -11.81
CA ILE A 62 -20.85 13.88 -11.01
C ILE A 62 -22.38 13.81 -11.15
N LEU A 63 -22.90 13.65 -12.36
CA LEU A 63 -24.34 13.50 -12.59
C LEU A 63 -24.91 12.30 -11.85
N ARG A 64 -24.25 11.13 -11.93
CA ARG A 64 -24.68 9.93 -11.21
C ARG A 64 -24.64 10.12 -9.69
N MET A 65 -23.62 10.80 -9.15
CA MET A 65 -23.55 11.13 -7.74
C MET A 65 -24.71 12.04 -7.31
N GLY A 66 -25.04 13.04 -8.12
CA GLY A 66 -26.17 13.96 -7.85
C GLY A 66 -27.55 13.28 -7.85
N GLN A 67 -27.67 12.12 -8.50
CA GLN A 67 -28.89 11.31 -8.53
C GLN A 67 -29.00 10.31 -7.37
N MET A 68 -27.94 10.14 -6.59
CA MET A 68 -27.95 9.20 -5.47
C MET A 68 -28.75 9.76 -4.30
N THR A 69 -29.66 8.93 -3.78
CA THR A 69 -30.50 9.27 -2.62
C THR A 69 -30.30 8.28 -1.48
N ASP A 70 -30.61 8.71 -0.28
CA ASP A 70 -30.75 7.88 0.90
C ASP A 70 -32.08 7.10 0.88
N GLU A 71 -32.33 6.33 1.93
CA GLU A 71 -33.56 5.55 2.10
C GLU A 71 -34.85 6.42 2.19
N ARG A 72 -34.70 7.72 2.46
CA ARG A 72 -35.79 8.69 2.55
C ARG A 72 -35.96 9.50 1.27
N GLY A 73 -35.22 9.17 0.21
CA GLY A 73 -35.24 9.88 -1.08
C GLY A 73 -34.53 11.24 -1.07
N GLN A 74 -33.75 11.56 -0.02
CA GLN A 74 -32.97 12.78 0.05
C GLN A 74 -31.63 12.62 -0.67
N ALA A 75 -31.15 13.66 -1.36
CA ALA A 75 -29.87 13.61 -2.05
C ALA A 75 -28.72 13.31 -1.09
N LEU A 76 -27.90 12.29 -1.42
CA LEU A 76 -26.73 11.90 -0.61
C LEU A 76 -25.60 12.94 -0.69
N PHE A 77 -25.44 13.59 -1.83
CA PHE A 77 -24.37 14.55 -2.06
C PHE A 77 -24.92 15.95 -2.32
N THR A 78 -24.36 16.95 -1.65
CA THR A 78 -24.74 18.34 -1.84
C THR A 78 -24.15 18.92 -3.13
N GLU A 79 -24.84 19.87 -3.73
CA GLU A 79 -24.39 20.55 -4.95
C GLU A 79 -23.00 21.21 -4.76
N SER A 80 -22.76 21.83 -3.61
CA SER A 80 -21.50 22.48 -3.28
C SER A 80 -20.33 21.48 -3.28
N PHE A 81 -20.52 20.28 -2.74
CA PHE A 81 -19.53 19.22 -2.74
C PHE A 81 -19.31 18.63 -4.14
N LEU A 82 -20.38 18.44 -4.92
CA LEU A 82 -20.26 17.98 -6.32
C LEU A 82 -19.47 18.97 -7.16
N ASN A 83 -19.68 20.28 -6.98
CA ASN A 83 -18.90 21.33 -7.63
C ASN A 83 -17.42 21.32 -7.19
N TYR A 84 -17.13 21.02 -5.93
CA TYR A 84 -15.77 20.79 -5.45
C TYR A 84 -15.12 19.61 -6.18
N LEU A 85 -15.79 18.45 -6.24
CA LEU A 85 -15.27 17.24 -6.90
C LEU A 85 -14.99 17.47 -8.40
N GLN A 86 -15.85 18.20 -9.10
CA GLN A 86 -15.69 18.50 -10.53
C GLN A 86 -14.40 19.29 -10.81
N ARG A 87 -13.99 20.15 -9.88
CA ARG A 87 -12.79 21.00 -9.98
C ARG A 87 -11.56 20.39 -9.33
N LEU A 88 -11.73 19.26 -8.65
CA LEU A 88 -10.67 18.64 -7.88
C LEU A 88 -9.47 18.28 -8.75
N ARG A 89 -8.27 18.64 -8.26
CA ARG A 89 -6.98 18.20 -8.78
C ARG A 89 -6.25 17.51 -7.65
N LEU A 90 -5.78 16.31 -7.91
CA LEU A 90 -5.07 15.54 -6.91
C LEU A 90 -3.74 16.21 -6.55
N ARG A 91 -3.52 16.43 -5.26
CA ARG A 91 -2.31 17.03 -4.68
C ARG A 91 -1.61 16.09 -3.69
N ALA A 92 -2.16 14.90 -3.51
CA ALA A 92 -1.59 13.93 -2.59
C ALA A 92 -0.26 13.39 -3.11
N ASP A 93 0.68 13.22 -2.17
CA ASP A 93 1.90 12.46 -2.35
C ASP A 93 1.66 11.03 -1.88
N VAL A 94 2.22 10.05 -2.59
CA VAL A 94 2.14 8.63 -2.22
C VAL A 94 3.53 8.02 -2.33
N TRP A 95 3.98 7.43 -1.24
CA TRP A 95 5.13 6.54 -1.22
C TRP A 95 4.62 5.12 -1.05
N ALA A 96 5.07 4.21 -1.88
CA ALA A 96 4.65 2.82 -1.83
C ALA A 96 5.85 1.88 -1.86
N ALA A 97 5.67 0.70 -1.30
CA ALA A 97 6.60 -0.39 -1.51
C ALA A 97 6.59 -0.77 -3.00
N PRO A 98 7.76 -0.85 -3.67
CA PRO A 98 7.83 -1.28 -5.07
C PRO A 98 7.23 -2.67 -5.24
N GLU A 99 6.58 -2.90 -6.39
CA GLU A 99 5.99 -4.21 -6.69
C GLU A 99 7.04 -5.33 -6.60
N GLY A 100 6.61 -6.49 -6.11
CA GLY A 100 7.48 -7.62 -5.83
C GLY A 100 8.36 -7.43 -4.58
N MET A 101 8.14 -6.41 -3.76
CA MET A 101 8.82 -6.22 -2.49
C MET A 101 8.16 -7.07 -1.42
N LEU A 102 8.97 -7.84 -0.68
CA LEU A 102 8.54 -8.55 0.51
C LEU A 102 8.42 -7.57 1.67
N LEU A 103 7.26 -7.57 2.31
CA LEU A 103 6.95 -6.79 3.51
C LEU A 103 6.67 -7.73 4.68
N LEU A 104 7.08 -7.31 5.86
CA LEU A 104 6.77 -8.01 7.10
C LEU A 104 5.37 -7.62 7.62
N PRO A 105 4.72 -8.47 8.43
CA PRO A 105 3.42 -8.16 9.00
C PRO A 105 3.41 -6.83 9.75
N GLY A 106 2.42 -5.98 9.45
CA GLY A 106 2.29 -4.64 10.03
C GLY A 106 3.01 -3.53 9.28
N GLU A 107 3.85 -3.84 8.29
CA GLU A 107 4.45 -2.83 7.43
C GLU A 107 3.42 -2.30 6.43
N PRO A 108 3.23 -0.98 6.31
CA PRO A 108 2.33 -0.40 5.34
C PRO A 108 2.71 -0.75 3.89
N LEU A 109 1.73 -0.97 3.04
CA LEU A 109 1.90 -1.04 1.58
C LEU A 109 2.26 0.33 0.99
N ALA A 110 1.65 1.37 1.57
CA ALA A 110 1.83 2.74 1.12
C ALA A 110 1.65 3.74 2.28
N VAL A 111 2.34 4.87 2.14
CA VAL A 111 2.20 6.06 2.98
C VAL A 111 1.69 7.19 2.10
N LEU A 112 0.61 7.83 2.50
CA LEU A 112 -0.04 8.92 1.77
C LEU A 112 0.01 10.20 2.59
N ARG A 113 0.34 11.32 1.94
CA ARG A 113 0.34 12.64 2.55
C ARG A 113 -0.38 13.62 1.64
N GLY A 114 -1.32 14.39 2.19
CA GLY A 114 -2.03 15.39 1.41
C GLY A 114 -3.29 15.91 2.09
N PRO A 115 -4.15 16.62 1.34
CA PRO A 115 -5.42 17.10 1.85
C PRO A 115 -6.33 15.95 2.28
N PHE A 116 -6.94 16.07 3.45
CA PHE A 116 -7.73 15.02 4.10
C PHE A 116 -8.80 14.43 3.18
N ALA A 117 -9.65 15.26 2.58
CA ALA A 117 -10.71 14.76 1.71
C ALA A 117 -10.16 14.03 0.47
N GLN A 118 -9.00 14.45 -0.07
CA GLN A 118 -8.41 13.79 -1.24
C GLN A 118 -7.91 12.38 -0.89
N ILE A 119 -7.33 12.20 0.29
CA ILE A 119 -6.88 10.89 0.73
C ILE A 119 -8.08 9.96 0.95
N LEU A 120 -9.16 10.45 1.58
CA LEU A 120 -10.40 9.69 1.72
C LEU A 120 -10.94 9.25 0.35
N LEU A 121 -10.98 10.15 -0.63
CA LEU A 121 -11.44 9.83 -1.98
C LEU A 121 -10.57 8.80 -2.72
N MET A 122 -9.29 8.68 -2.34
CA MET A 122 -8.38 7.66 -2.90
C MET A 122 -8.58 6.28 -2.28
N GLU A 123 -9.26 6.14 -1.14
CA GLU A 123 -9.38 4.90 -0.38
C GLU A 123 -9.84 3.72 -1.26
N SER A 124 -10.91 3.91 -2.04
CA SER A 124 -11.42 2.87 -2.94
C SER A 124 -10.39 2.43 -3.98
N ALA A 125 -9.65 3.39 -4.56
CA ALA A 125 -8.61 3.07 -5.53
C ALA A 125 -7.43 2.32 -4.89
N LEU A 126 -7.02 2.74 -3.71
CA LEU A 126 -5.96 2.06 -2.96
C LEU A 126 -6.34 0.62 -2.64
N HIS A 127 -7.58 0.39 -2.22
CA HIS A 127 -8.10 -0.93 -1.94
C HIS A 127 -8.08 -1.82 -3.18
N TRP A 128 -8.63 -1.36 -4.31
CA TRP A 128 -8.68 -2.13 -5.53
C TRP A 128 -7.35 -2.29 -6.25
N LEU A 129 -6.48 -1.27 -6.22
CA LEU A 129 -5.29 -1.19 -7.05
C LEU A 129 -4.00 -1.55 -6.32
N LEU A 130 -3.98 -1.57 -4.98
CA LEU A 130 -2.85 -2.01 -4.17
C LEU A 130 -3.20 -3.22 -3.31
N TRP A 131 -4.29 -3.16 -2.56
CA TRP A 131 -4.60 -4.19 -1.57
C TRP A 131 -4.94 -5.53 -2.22
N HIS A 132 -5.88 -5.59 -3.18
CA HIS A 132 -6.23 -6.83 -3.86
C HIS A 132 -5.08 -7.45 -4.65
N PRO A 133 -4.32 -6.71 -5.49
CA PRO A 133 -3.15 -7.28 -6.15
C PRO A 133 -2.09 -7.80 -5.17
N THR A 134 -1.89 -7.10 -4.04
CA THR A 134 -1.00 -7.57 -2.96
C THR A 134 -1.51 -8.88 -2.35
N GLN A 135 -2.81 -9.03 -2.12
CA GLN A 135 -3.40 -10.27 -1.61
C GLN A 135 -3.13 -11.45 -2.55
N TRP A 136 -3.35 -11.29 -3.85
CA TRP A 136 -3.10 -12.33 -4.84
C TRP A 136 -1.62 -12.68 -4.95
N ALA A 137 -0.75 -11.68 -5.03
CA ALA A 137 0.70 -11.90 -5.10
C ALA A 137 1.25 -12.56 -3.83
N THR A 138 0.74 -12.16 -2.67
CA THR A 138 1.12 -12.74 -1.37
C THR A 138 0.75 -14.21 -1.29
N ARG A 139 -0.49 -14.54 -1.66
CA ARG A 139 -0.96 -15.93 -1.63
C ARG A 139 -0.14 -16.83 -2.56
N ALA A 140 0.13 -16.36 -3.77
CA ALA A 140 0.98 -17.05 -4.73
C ALA A 140 2.39 -17.31 -4.16
N ALA A 141 2.98 -16.28 -3.54
CA ALA A 141 4.31 -16.37 -2.94
C ALA A 141 4.38 -17.31 -1.74
N GLN A 142 3.33 -17.35 -0.90
CA GLN A 142 3.22 -18.27 0.22
C GLN A 142 3.20 -19.72 -0.24
N VAL A 143 2.42 -20.05 -1.29
CA VAL A 143 2.39 -21.39 -1.86
C VAL A 143 3.75 -21.81 -2.43
N ARG A 144 4.43 -20.87 -3.12
CA ARG A 144 5.80 -21.13 -3.62
C ARG A 144 6.78 -21.38 -2.49
N TRP A 145 6.71 -20.56 -1.46
CA TRP A 145 7.59 -20.67 -0.29
C TRP A 145 7.38 -21.98 0.46
N GLU A 146 6.14 -22.39 0.69
CA GLU A 146 5.80 -23.68 1.33
C GLU A 146 6.33 -24.89 0.53
N LYS A 147 6.26 -24.81 -0.80
CA LYS A 147 6.74 -25.88 -1.69
C LYS A 147 8.25 -25.86 -1.93
N HIS A 148 8.98 -24.85 -1.46
CA HIS A 148 10.41 -24.63 -1.75
C HIS A 148 10.72 -24.65 -3.25
N ALA A 149 9.79 -24.19 -4.10
CA ALA A 149 9.86 -24.29 -5.55
C ALA A 149 10.36 -22.98 -6.17
N TRP A 150 11.68 -22.77 -6.18
CA TRP A 150 12.31 -21.50 -6.58
C TRP A 150 12.63 -21.37 -8.06
N ALA A 151 12.77 -22.48 -8.77
CA ALA A 151 13.25 -22.47 -10.15
C ALA A 151 12.10 -22.71 -11.13
N GLU A 152 11.89 -21.74 -12.02
CA GLU A 152 11.42 -21.95 -13.39
C GLU A 152 11.38 -20.61 -14.13
N GLU A 153 12.04 -20.55 -15.29
CA GLU A 153 11.80 -19.49 -16.27
C GLU A 153 10.38 -19.69 -16.81
N ASP A 154 9.59 -18.64 -16.76
CA ASP A 154 8.22 -18.66 -17.22
C ASP A 154 7.91 -17.43 -18.09
N THR A 155 7.00 -17.59 -19.02
CA THR A 155 6.58 -16.52 -19.92
C THR A 155 5.76 -15.49 -19.15
N PRO A 156 6.19 -14.21 -19.13
CA PRO A 156 5.39 -13.17 -18.47
C PRO A 156 4.00 -13.06 -19.09
N PRO A 157 2.96 -12.74 -18.29
CA PRO A 157 1.63 -12.44 -18.80
C PRO A 157 1.67 -11.21 -19.72
N ALA A 158 0.73 -11.13 -20.63
CA ALA A 158 0.58 -10.00 -21.53
C ALA A 158 0.49 -8.67 -20.75
N PRO A 159 1.01 -7.56 -21.31
CA PRO A 159 0.85 -6.25 -20.70
C PRO A 159 -0.63 -5.90 -20.54
N ILE A 160 -0.99 -5.39 -19.35
CA ILE A 160 -2.35 -4.95 -19.08
C ILE A 160 -2.50 -3.52 -19.58
N THR A 161 -3.37 -3.30 -20.55
CA THR A 161 -3.63 -1.99 -21.17
C THR A 161 -4.97 -1.38 -20.76
N THR A 162 -5.86 -2.15 -20.14
CA THR A 162 -7.21 -1.74 -19.76
C THR A 162 -7.56 -2.17 -18.35
N PHE A 163 -8.68 -1.65 -17.81
CA PHE A 163 -9.24 -2.12 -16.56
C PHE A 163 -9.76 -3.57 -16.77
N ASP A 164 -8.92 -4.52 -16.38
CA ASP A 164 -9.17 -5.95 -16.47
C ASP A 164 -8.79 -6.62 -15.13
N PRO A 165 -9.76 -6.83 -14.23
CA PRO A 165 -9.51 -7.44 -12.92
C PRO A 165 -8.90 -8.85 -13.01
N ASP A 166 -9.27 -9.65 -14.00
CA ASP A 166 -8.73 -11.00 -14.18
C ASP A 166 -7.27 -10.94 -14.65
N GLY A 167 -6.96 -10.05 -15.58
CA GLY A 167 -5.58 -9.78 -15.97
C GLY A 167 -4.74 -9.22 -14.82
N TRP A 168 -5.30 -8.40 -13.96
CA TRP A 168 -4.60 -7.92 -12.76
C TRP A 168 -4.29 -9.05 -11.79
N LYS A 169 -5.25 -9.95 -11.58
CA LYS A 169 -5.08 -11.14 -10.75
C LYS A 169 -3.96 -12.02 -11.32
N THR A 170 -4.05 -12.38 -12.60
CA THR A 170 -3.03 -13.20 -13.30
C THR A 170 -1.63 -12.57 -13.18
N ARG A 171 -1.53 -11.26 -13.40
CA ARG A 171 -0.26 -10.53 -13.24
C ARG A 171 0.27 -10.59 -11.81
N ALA A 172 -0.59 -10.40 -10.82
CA ALA A 172 -0.21 -10.42 -9.42
C ALA A 172 0.25 -11.81 -8.98
N GLU A 173 -0.47 -12.87 -9.35
CA GLU A 173 -0.10 -14.26 -9.09
C GLU A 173 1.25 -14.62 -9.74
N TYR A 174 1.48 -14.15 -10.98
CA TYR A 174 2.77 -14.32 -11.65
C TYR A 174 3.92 -13.62 -10.90
N ILE A 175 3.72 -12.37 -10.45
CA ILE A 175 4.71 -11.64 -9.63
C ILE A 175 4.98 -12.39 -8.32
N GLY A 176 3.96 -12.97 -7.71
CA GLY A 176 4.06 -13.79 -6.51
C GLY A 176 4.75 -15.15 -6.73
N GLY A 177 4.96 -15.55 -7.98
CA GLY A 177 5.72 -16.76 -8.30
C GLY A 177 4.93 -17.91 -8.91
N VAL A 178 3.62 -17.80 -9.13
CA VAL A 178 2.82 -18.80 -9.86
C VAL A 178 3.20 -18.76 -11.35
N ALA A 179 3.36 -19.93 -11.98
CA ALA A 179 3.65 -20.02 -13.40
C ALA A 179 2.44 -19.58 -14.24
N ASN A 180 2.72 -18.97 -15.41
CA ASN A 180 1.65 -18.56 -16.32
C ASN A 180 0.98 -19.82 -16.91
N GLY A 181 -0.32 -20.00 -16.67
CA GLY A 181 -1.09 -21.20 -17.06
C GLY A 181 -1.30 -22.22 -15.94
N GLU A 182 -0.61 -22.11 -14.79
CA GLU A 182 -1.05 -22.81 -13.58
C GLU A 182 -2.38 -22.19 -13.10
N ASN A 183 -3.37 -23.04 -12.83
CA ASN A 183 -4.66 -22.59 -12.32
C ASN A 183 -4.51 -21.98 -10.92
N GLY A 184 -4.26 -20.68 -10.83
CA GLY A 184 -4.37 -19.90 -9.59
C GLY A 184 -5.77 -19.94 -8.96
N SER A 185 -6.75 -20.52 -9.67
CA SER A 185 -8.12 -20.72 -9.19
C SER A 185 -8.23 -21.63 -7.95
N GLN A 186 -7.21 -22.43 -7.65
CA GLN A 186 -7.14 -23.21 -6.40
C GLN A 186 -6.62 -22.39 -5.20
N LEU A 187 -6.10 -21.19 -5.47
CA LEU A 187 -5.65 -20.25 -4.43
C LEU A 187 -6.86 -19.47 -3.93
N ARG A 188 -7.76 -20.10 -3.20
CA ARG A 188 -8.83 -19.37 -2.52
C ARG A 188 -8.20 -18.58 -1.37
N PRO A 189 -8.51 -17.27 -1.23
CA PRO A 189 -8.17 -16.54 -0.01
C PRO A 189 -8.82 -17.25 1.17
N THR A 190 -8.03 -17.78 2.09
CA THR A 190 -8.54 -18.26 3.37
C THR A 190 -8.52 -17.04 4.28
N GLY A 191 -9.66 -16.42 4.44
CA GLY A 191 -9.80 -15.25 5.29
C GLY A 191 -9.87 -13.93 4.51
N GLU A 192 -10.73 -13.06 4.95
CA GLU A 192 -10.79 -11.66 4.56
C GLU A 192 -9.65 -10.97 5.30
N GLY A 193 -8.48 -10.83 4.68
CA GLY A 193 -7.42 -10.01 5.22
C GLY A 193 -7.95 -8.60 5.49
N GLU A 194 -7.92 -8.15 6.73
CA GLU A 194 -8.38 -6.82 7.09
C GLU A 194 -7.41 -5.77 6.53
N GLY A 195 -7.86 -4.99 5.56
CA GLY A 195 -7.20 -3.75 5.18
C GLY A 195 -7.52 -2.67 6.21
N LEU A 196 -6.55 -2.22 6.97
CA LEU A 196 -6.71 -1.09 7.86
C LEU A 196 -6.09 0.16 7.24
N LEU A 197 -6.92 1.18 7.04
CA LEU A 197 -6.45 2.53 6.75
C LEU A 197 -6.31 3.25 8.10
N ALA A 198 -5.08 3.36 8.60
CA ALA A 198 -4.81 4.14 9.80
C ALA A 198 -4.70 5.62 9.44
N VAL A 199 -5.57 6.44 10.01
CA VAL A 199 -5.66 7.88 9.75
C VAL A 199 -4.92 8.66 10.82
N TRP A 200 -3.98 9.51 10.42
CA TRP A 200 -3.32 10.47 11.28
C TRP A 200 -3.67 11.90 10.82
N ARG A 201 -4.38 12.65 11.66
CA ARG A 201 -4.62 14.08 11.41
C ARG A 201 -3.57 14.91 12.14
N ALA A 202 -2.88 15.79 11.44
CA ALA A 202 -2.09 16.84 12.08
C ALA A 202 -3.08 17.86 12.70
N GLY A 203 -3.07 18.02 14.02
CA GLY A 203 -3.85 19.08 14.72
C GLY A 203 -5.04 18.62 15.56
N THR A 204 -5.52 17.41 15.47
CA THR A 204 -6.48 16.90 16.46
C THR A 204 -5.71 16.45 17.70
N GLY A 205 -5.92 17.12 18.83
CA GLY A 205 -5.21 16.91 20.11
C GLY A 205 -5.32 15.51 20.74
N ALA A 206 -5.52 14.48 19.96
CA ALA A 206 -5.29 13.12 20.38
C ALA A 206 -3.78 12.96 20.58
N SER A 207 -3.37 12.79 21.82
CA SER A 207 -2.00 12.43 22.22
C SER A 207 -1.57 11.19 21.48
N VAL A 208 -0.96 11.40 20.29
CA VAL A 208 -0.37 10.32 19.52
C VAL A 208 0.91 9.95 20.23
N LYS A 209 0.90 8.83 20.96
CA LYS A 209 2.08 8.30 21.66
C LYS A 209 3.23 7.95 20.69
N HIS A 210 2.97 7.90 19.38
CA HIS A 210 3.95 7.54 18.38
C HIS A 210 3.95 8.54 17.23
N LYS A 211 5.14 9.00 16.83
CA LYS A 211 5.33 9.85 15.65
C LYS A 211 5.00 9.06 14.38
N PRO A 212 4.37 9.69 13.37
CA PRO A 212 3.98 8.98 12.17
C PRO A 212 5.21 8.43 11.42
N LEU A 213 5.10 7.15 11.04
CA LEU A 213 6.07 6.48 10.18
C LEU A 213 6.05 7.09 8.78
N VAL A 214 7.20 7.39 8.21
CA VAL A 214 7.31 7.88 6.82
C VAL A 214 8.18 6.99 5.94
N GLN A 215 9.11 6.23 6.51
CA GLN A 215 10.02 5.36 5.78
C GLN A 215 10.39 4.13 6.59
N ILE A 216 10.60 3.01 5.89
CA ILE A 216 11.21 1.81 6.44
C ILE A 216 12.52 1.55 5.70
N ARG A 217 13.58 1.28 6.47
CA ARG A 217 14.89 0.88 5.95
C ARG A 217 15.19 -0.55 6.29
N ARG A 218 15.21 -1.41 5.29
CA ARG A 218 15.67 -2.78 5.42
C ARG A 218 17.20 -2.80 5.45
N VAL A 219 17.77 -3.40 6.47
CA VAL A 219 19.21 -3.45 6.69
C VAL A 219 19.75 -4.87 6.50
N TYR A 220 20.97 -4.95 5.98
CA TYR A 220 21.56 -6.22 5.57
C TYR A 220 22.99 -6.36 6.10
N LYS A 221 23.38 -7.62 6.36
CA LYS A 221 24.78 -8.02 6.55
C LYS A 221 25.15 -9.00 5.43
N GLY A 222 25.97 -8.54 4.48
CA GLY A 222 26.14 -9.25 3.21
C GLY A 222 24.80 -9.34 2.46
N ASN A 223 24.39 -10.56 2.12
CA ASN A 223 23.11 -10.83 1.44
C ASN A 223 21.93 -11.12 2.39
N HIS A 224 22.21 -11.25 3.70
CA HIS A 224 21.17 -11.58 4.68
C HIS A 224 20.49 -10.32 5.19
N ALA A 225 19.15 -10.27 5.14
CA ALA A 225 18.37 -9.24 5.78
C ALA A 225 18.40 -9.46 7.30
N LEU A 226 18.74 -8.38 8.01
CA LEU A 226 18.80 -8.41 9.48
C LEU A 226 17.48 -7.96 10.14
N GLY A 227 16.70 -7.15 9.42
CA GLY A 227 15.44 -6.57 9.89
C GLY A 227 15.17 -5.21 9.26
N ASP A 228 14.10 -4.59 9.72
CA ASP A 228 13.58 -3.33 9.22
C ASP A 228 13.57 -2.25 10.30
N ILE A 229 14.10 -1.08 9.97
CA ILE A 229 14.17 0.09 10.84
C ILE A 229 13.09 1.07 10.41
N TRP A 230 12.19 1.37 11.31
CA TRP A 230 11.08 2.30 11.09
C TRP A 230 11.51 3.71 11.42
N LEU A 231 11.31 4.64 10.50
CA LEU A 231 11.73 6.03 10.60
C LEU A 231 10.53 6.96 10.61
N THR A 232 10.52 7.86 11.59
CA THR A 232 9.64 9.03 11.57
C THR A 232 10.22 10.10 10.64
N GLN A 233 9.41 11.12 10.30
CA GLN A 233 9.85 12.23 9.46
C GLN A 233 11.11 12.90 10.02
N GLU A 234 11.16 13.18 11.31
CA GLU A 234 12.33 13.80 11.94
C GLU A 234 13.59 12.94 11.83
N GLN A 235 13.44 11.62 12.02
CA GLN A 235 14.57 10.69 11.92
C GLN A 235 15.07 10.53 10.49
N GLU A 236 14.19 10.61 9.51
CA GLU A 236 14.58 10.59 8.10
C GLU A 236 15.30 11.88 7.69
N GLU A 237 14.78 13.05 8.10
CA GLU A 237 15.38 14.36 7.82
C GLU A 237 16.73 14.54 8.51
N GLN A 238 16.89 14.04 9.73
CA GLN A 238 18.16 14.15 10.48
C GLN A 238 19.25 13.21 9.96
N ALA A 239 18.96 12.35 8.96
CA ALA A 239 19.90 11.35 8.45
C ALA A 239 20.60 10.53 9.57
N SER A 240 19.88 10.32 10.69
CA SER A 240 20.42 9.77 11.95
C SER A 240 20.88 8.31 11.85
N VAL A 241 20.60 7.66 10.72
CA VAL A 241 21.08 6.31 10.43
C VAL A 241 22.40 6.41 9.70
N SER A 242 23.49 6.10 10.40
CA SER A 242 24.80 5.91 9.79
C SER A 242 24.73 4.91 8.65
N LYS A 243 25.68 4.95 7.70
CA LYS A 243 25.75 3.99 6.59
C LYS A 243 26.01 2.55 7.03
N THR A 244 26.43 2.32 8.27
CA THR A 244 26.90 1.02 8.76
C THR A 244 26.36 0.62 10.13
N SER A 245 25.66 1.51 10.82
CA SER A 245 25.06 1.21 12.12
C SER A 245 23.86 2.10 12.42
N ALA A 246 22.94 1.61 13.23
CA ALA A 246 21.81 2.35 13.76
C ALA A 246 21.57 2.02 15.22
N GLY A 247 21.27 3.03 16.01
CA GLY A 247 20.68 2.85 17.33
C GLY A 247 19.21 2.48 17.14
N ILE A 248 18.80 1.36 17.68
CA ILE A 248 17.42 0.86 17.60
C ILE A 248 16.88 0.60 19.00
N VAL A 249 15.56 0.70 19.14
CA VAL A 249 14.84 0.18 20.30
C VAL A 249 14.19 -1.13 19.87
N ASP A 250 14.57 -2.20 20.54
CA ASP A 250 13.94 -3.51 20.32
C ASP A 250 12.49 -3.44 20.79
N VAL A 251 11.56 -3.63 19.86
CA VAL A 251 10.12 -3.45 20.10
C VAL A 251 9.58 -4.38 21.19
N ARG A 252 10.11 -5.61 21.28
CA ARG A 252 9.65 -6.62 22.23
C ARG A 252 10.20 -6.39 23.62
N THR A 253 11.49 -6.01 23.71
CA THR A 253 12.20 -5.92 25.00
C THR A 253 12.35 -4.48 25.47
N HIS A 254 11.99 -3.48 24.67
CA HIS A 254 12.22 -2.04 24.87
C HIS A 254 13.69 -1.68 25.20
N ARG A 255 14.63 -2.53 24.82
CA ARG A 255 16.06 -2.30 25.06
C ARG A 255 16.69 -1.57 23.90
N HIS A 256 17.53 -0.60 24.23
CA HIS A 256 18.38 0.06 23.25
C HIS A 256 19.50 -0.89 22.80
N ARG A 257 19.68 -0.98 21.49
CA ARG A 257 20.75 -1.77 20.87
C ARG A 257 21.35 -0.99 19.71
N THR A 258 22.60 -1.27 19.38
CA THR A 258 23.24 -0.80 18.16
C THR A 258 23.27 -1.92 17.15
N LEU A 259 22.56 -1.78 16.04
CA LEU A 259 22.56 -2.72 14.94
C LEU A 259 23.64 -2.34 13.94
N LYS A 260 24.60 -3.22 13.69
CA LYS A 260 25.64 -3.06 12.66
C LYS A 260 25.23 -3.77 11.40
N PHE A 261 25.30 -3.09 10.25
CA PHE A 261 24.92 -3.62 8.94
C PHE A 261 25.91 -3.16 7.85
N THR A 262 25.89 -3.79 6.69
CA THR A 262 26.79 -3.46 5.57
C THR A 262 26.11 -2.58 4.51
N ARG A 263 24.78 -2.68 4.39
CA ARG A 263 23.97 -1.87 3.47
C ARG A 263 22.55 -1.75 3.98
N PHE A 264 21.83 -0.78 3.46
CA PHE A 264 20.38 -0.65 3.67
C PHE A 264 19.66 -0.37 2.35
N GLN A 265 18.35 -0.58 2.37
CA GLN A 265 17.44 -0.26 1.28
C GLN A 265 16.20 0.41 1.86
N ASN A 266 15.82 1.57 1.32
CA ASN A 266 14.52 2.16 1.62
C ASN A 266 13.42 1.31 1.00
N LEU A 267 12.43 0.91 1.79
CA LEU A 267 11.31 0.11 1.29
C LEU A 267 10.35 0.96 0.48
N TYR A 268 10.08 2.20 0.89
CA TYR A 268 9.16 3.06 0.16
C TYR A 268 9.88 3.91 -0.88
N GLN A 269 9.26 3.99 -2.05
CA GLN A 269 9.66 4.84 -3.15
C GLN A 269 8.51 5.77 -3.51
N PRO A 270 8.78 7.00 -3.99
CA PRO A 270 7.74 7.90 -4.42
C PRO A 270 7.00 7.27 -5.61
N LEU A 271 5.69 7.08 -5.45
CA LEU A 271 4.78 6.62 -6.49
C LEU A 271 4.05 7.78 -7.13
N LEU A 272 3.62 8.72 -6.29
CA LEU A 272 3.00 9.98 -6.72
C LEU A 272 3.71 11.13 -6.00
N ALA A 273 3.97 12.20 -6.75
CA ALA A 273 4.45 13.47 -6.23
C ALA A 273 3.48 14.58 -6.64
N LYS A 274 2.83 15.23 -5.68
CA LYS A 274 1.79 16.26 -5.90
C LYS A 274 0.72 15.79 -6.91
N GLY A 275 0.27 14.54 -6.76
CA GLY A 275 -0.73 13.93 -7.64
C GLY A 275 -0.22 13.48 -9.01
N HIS A 276 1.06 13.64 -9.32
CA HIS A 276 1.64 13.18 -10.59
C HIS A 276 2.39 11.86 -10.40
N PRO A 277 2.15 10.84 -11.26
CA PRO A 277 2.83 9.56 -11.14
C PRO A 277 4.33 9.68 -11.42
N VAL A 278 5.12 9.02 -10.58
CA VAL A 278 6.55 8.81 -10.76
C VAL A 278 6.74 7.44 -11.42
N LEU A 279 7.59 7.36 -12.45
CA LEU A 279 7.80 6.12 -13.19
C LEU A 279 8.41 5.04 -12.30
N ALA A 280 7.74 3.88 -12.22
CA ALA A 280 8.25 2.67 -11.58
C ALA A 280 8.51 1.59 -12.63
N ASN A 281 9.43 0.66 -12.35
CA ASN A 281 9.60 -0.51 -13.20
C ASN A 281 8.42 -1.46 -12.98
N THR A 282 7.61 -1.66 -14.02
CA THR A 282 6.40 -2.49 -13.99
C THR A 282 6.51 -3.77 -14.82
N ARG A 283 7.70 -4.13 -15.31
CA ARG A 283 7.93 -5.36 -16.10
C ARG A 283 7.71 -6.59 -15.23
N PRO A 284 6.71 -7.44 -15.50
CA PRO A 284 6.33 -8.54 -14.61
C PRO A 284 7.47 -9.52 -14.33
N GLY A 285 8.26 -9.90 -15.33
CA GLY A 285 9.40 -10.81 -15.16
C GLY A 285 10.47 -10.28 -14.19
N TYR A 286 10.81 -8.99 -14.26
CA TYR A 286 11.73 -8.37 -13.29
C TYR A 286 11.15 -8.36 -11.87
N LEU A 287 9.87 -8.08 -11.74
CA LEU A 287 9.18 -8.04 -10.45
C LEU A 287 9.11 -9.43 -9.81
N ARG A 288 8.80 -10.46 -10.62
CA ARG A 288 8.85 -11.87 -10.19
C ARG A 288 10.24 -12.26 -9.68
N GLN A 289 11.30 -11.96 -10.44
CA GLN A 289 12.67 -12.25 -10.00
C GLN A 289 13.02 -11.56 -8.69
N ARG A 290 12.56 -10.31 -8.49
CA ARG A 290 12.71 -9.61 -7.22
C ARG A 290 12.04 -10.36 -6.07
N THR A 291 10.80 -10.80 -6.26
CA THR A 291 10.06 -11.59 -5.27
C THR A 291 10.82 -12.87 -4.91
N LEU A 292 11.15 -13.68 -5.90
CA LEU A 292 11.81 -14.97 -5.70
C LEU A 292 13.16 -14.83 -4.96
N LYS A 293 13.99 -13.86 -5.35
CA LYS A 293 15.26 -13.57 -4.66
C LYS A 293 15.08 -13.17 -3.21
N GLN A 294 14.03 -12.46 -2.88
CA GLN A 294 13.75 -12.08 -1.49
C GLN A 294 13.25 -13.26 -0.69
N LEU A 295 12.35 -14.08 -1.24
CA LEU A 295 11.85 -15.29 -0.59
C LEU A 295 12.99 -16.27 -0.30
N GLU A 296 13.92 -16.47 -1.23
CA GLU A 296 15.08 -17.32 -1.05
C GLU A 296 16.03 -16.79 0.02
N ALA A 297 16.21 -15.46 0.08
CA ALA A 297 17.12 -14.83 1.05
C ALA A 297 16.53 -14.65 2.44
N PHE A 298 15.21 -14.72 2.58
CA PHE A 298 14.52 -14.56 3.84
C PHE A 298 14.40 -15.91 4.56
N HIS A 299 15.23 -16.09 5.57
CA HIS A 299 15.04 -17.14 6.58
C HIS A 299 14.09 -16.58 7.65
N PHE A 300 12.81 -16.89 7.53
CA PHE A 300 11.84 -16.54 8.56
C PHE A 300 12.14 -17.38 9.80
N ALA A 301 12.63 -16.75 10.86
CA ALA A 301 12.52 -17.35 12.17
C ALA A 301 11.02 -17.55 12.47
N PRO A 302 10.61 -18.69 13.07
CA PRO A 302 9.21 -18.92 13.42
C PRO A 302 8.67 -17.72 14.20
N LEU A 303 7.51 -17.22 13.77
CA LEU A 303 6.91 -15.96 14.22
C LEU A 303 6.31 -16.01 15.63
N ASP A 304 6.74 -16.91 16.48
CA ASP A 304 6.29 -17.04 17.88
C ASP A 304 6.52 -15.79 18.75
N GLY A 305 6.85 -14.67 18.14
CA GLY A 305 7.20 -13.45 18.87
C GLY A 305 6.90 -12.11 18.21
N TYR A 306 6.19 -12.04 17.08
CA TYR A 306 5.74 -10.74 16.58
C TYR A 306 4.53 -10.27 17.39
N PRO A 307 4.57 -9.10 18.01
CA PRO A 307 3.47 -8.62 18.83
C PRO A 307 2.25 -8.35 17.95
N HIS A 308 1.20 -9.11 18.17
CA HIS A 308 -0.17 -8.76 17.76
C HIS A 308 -0.60 -7.53 18.56
N GLY A 309 -0.08 -6.36 18.32
CA GLY A 309 -0.44 -5.24 19.18
C GLY A 309 0.26 -3.93 18.97
N TRP A 310 0.45 -3.49 17.72
CA TRP A 310 0.87 -2.10 17.49
C TRP A 310 -0.30 -1.11 17.34
N TRP A 311 -1.54 -1.60 17.42
CA TRP A 311 -2.76 -0.81 17.29
C TRP A 311 -3.71 -1.11 18.46
N GLY A 312 -3.31 -0.77 19.66
CA GLY A 312 -4.13 -0.68 20.86
C GLY A 312 -4.23 0.77 21.30
#